data_5e860504db371388607a80958c5fcef4
#
_entry.id   5e860504db371388607a80958c5fcef4
#
_cell.length_a   1.000
_cell.length_b   1.000
_cell.length_c   1.000
_cell.angle_alpha   90.00
_cell.angle_beta   90.00
_cell.angle_gamma   90.00
#
_symmetry.space_group_name_H-M   'P 1'
#
loop_
_entity.id
_entity.type
_entity.pdbx_description
1 polymer ?
#
loop_
_entity_poly.entity_id
_entity_poly.type
_entity_poly.pdbx_seq_one_letter_code
_entity_poly.pdbx_strand_id
1 'polypeptide(L)'
;FAWTEAQMQGSALLVGRTGYTGEDGFEILTNAQSAQSVWTALIETGAVPCGLGARDVLRLEAALPLHGHEIDENTTPIEAGLDRFVSFDKEYVGSTVLRRQHDNGVQRKLVGLQLPGRSAPRAGYAISDQGERVGEVTSGSYSPTLDTSIGMGYVSERYAVPGTVLDLDVRGRTVQVEVVKIPFYTRPRRSKPQ
;
A
#
# COMPACT_ATOMS: atom_id res chain seq x y z
N PHE A 1 7.71 3.08 15.66
CA PHE A 1 8.53 1.88 15.46
C PHE A 1 9.39 1.65 16.70
N ALA A 2 9.50 0.41 17.16
CA ALA A 2 10.37 -0.02 18.24
C ALA A 2 10.95 -1.38 17.86
N TRP A 3 12.09 -1.72 18.42
CA TRP A 3 12.70 -3.03 18.26
C TRP A 3 13.31 -3.50 19.58
N THR A 4 13.48 -4.80 19.72
CA THR A 4 14.14 -5.42 20.88
C THR A 4 14.80 -6.72 20.47
N GLU A 5 15.84 -7.08 21.19
CA GLU A 5 16.40 -8.42 21.15
C GLU A 5 15.60 -9.34 22.07
N ALA A 6 15.39 -10.57 21.65
CA ALA A 6 14.66 -11.59 22.39
C ALA A 6 15.29 -12.97 22.18
N GLN A 7 14.84 -13.95 22.93
CA GLN A 7 15.19 -15.35 22.72
C GLN A 7 13.93 -16.21 22.69
N MET A 8 13.91 -17.16 21.78
CA MET A 8 12.85 -18.16 21.66
C MET A 8 13.46 -19.50 21.25
N GLN A 9 13.13 -20.58 21.96
CA GLN A 9 13.68 -21.91 21.71
C GLN A 9 15.21 -21.97 21.63
N GLY A 10 15.91 -21.17 22.48
CA GLY A 10 17.35 -21.06 22.49
C GLY A 10 17.96 -20.23 21.33
N SER A 11 17.13 -19.65 20.50
CA SER A 11 17.55 -18.85 19.33
C SER A 11 17.44 -17.37 19.60
N ALA A 12 18.46 -16.61 19.18
CA ALA A 12 18.44 -15.16 19.22
C ALA A 12 17.51 -14.62 18.14
N LEU A 13 16.68 -13.65 18.52
CA LEU A 13 15.72 -12.97 17.66
C LEU A 13 15.93 -11.46 17.72
N LEU A 14 15.74 -10.79 16.60
CA LEU A 14 15.48 -9.35 16.57
C LEU A 14 14.00 -9.17 16.24
N VAL A 15 13.25 -8.53 17.12
CA VAL A 15 11.81 -8.33 17.01
C VAL A 15 11.53 -6.85 16.82
N GLY A 16 11.00 -6.48 15.64
CA GLY A 16 10.55 -5.14 15.35
C GLY A 16 9.04 -5.02 15.49
N ARG A 17 8.54 -3.99 16.20
CA ARG A 17 7.10 -3.66 16.16
C ARG A 17 6.82 -2.84 14.92
N THR A 18 6.68 -3.52 13.84
CA THR A 18 6.45 -3.02 12.49
C THR A 18 5.69 -4.07 11.69
N GLY A 19 5.27 -3.75 10.48
CA GLY A 19 4.52 -4.66 9.62
C GLY A 19 4.05 -4.00 8.34
N TYR A 20 3.38 -4.78 7.51
CA TYR A 20 2.92 -4.38 6.18
C TYR A 20 1.44 -4.72 5.95
N THR A 21 0.63 -4.56 7.01
CA THR A 21 -0.80 -4.95 7.00
C THR A 21 -1.76 -3.84 7.44
N GLY A 22 -1.22 -2.68 7.86
CA GLY A 22 -2.04 -1.63 8.47
C GLY A 22 -2.49 -1.93 9.90
N GLU A 23 -2.16 -3.13 10.42
CA GLU A 23 -2.48 -3.57 11.77
C GLU A 23 -1.25 -3.55 12.69
N ASP A 24 -1.50 -3.68 13.98
CA ASP A 24 -0.43 -3.86 14.97
C ASP A 24 0.18 -5.25 14.81
N GLY A 25 1.49 -5.33 14.75
CA GLY A 25 2.17 -6.58 14.50
C GLY A 25 3.67 -6.50 14.73
N PHE A 26 4.32 -7.63 14.48
CA PHE A 26 5.75 -7.77 14.67
C PHE A 26 6.39 -8.44 13.46
N GLU A 27 7.61 -8.02 13.15
CA GLU A 27 8.51 -8.68 12.22
C GLU A 27 9.64 -9.29 13.02
N ILE A 28 9.90 -10.58 12.80
CA ILE A 28 10.88 -11.35 13.55
C ILE A 28 11.99 -11.77 12.60
N LEU A 29 13.22 -11.37 12.93
CA LEU A 29 14.41 -11.78 12.22
C LEU A 29 15.17 -12.79 13.08
N THR A 30 15.55 -13.89 12.45
CA THR A 30 16.36 -14.96 13.07
C THR A 30 17.28 -15.58 12.03
N ASN A 31 18.22 -16.41 12.47
CA ASN A 31 19.06 -17.17 11.54
C ASN A 31 18.24 -18.29 10.83
N ALA A 32 18.72 -18.74 9.68
CA ALA A 32 18.01 -19.73 8.86
C ALA A 32 17.80 -21.07 9.59
N GLN A 33 18.75 -21.48 10.45
CA GLN A 33 18.66 -22.74 11.18
C GLN A 33 17.54 -22.73 12.21
N SER A 34 17.24 -21.56 12.79
CA SER A 34 16.20 -21.39 13.82
C SER A 34 14.83 -21.05 13.26
N ALA A 35 14.73 -20.68 11.98
CA ALA A 35 13.49 -20.19 11.39
C ALA A 35 12.32 -21.19 11.53
N GLN A 36 12.60 -22.49 11.32
CA GLN A 36 11.59 -23.54 11.45
C GLN A 36 11.07 -23.69 12.90
N SER A 37 11.98 -23.70 13.90
CA SER A 37 11.58 -23.84 15.31
C SER A 37 10.79 -22.62 15.79
N VAL A 38 11.20 -21.41 15.40
CA VAL A 38 10.46 -20.17 15.70
C VAL A 38 9.07 -20.20 15.06
N TRP A 39 8.97 -20.60 13.78
CA TRP A 39 7.70 -20.75 13.09
C TRP A 39 6.76 -21.73 13.80
N THR A 40 7.28 -22.93 14.13
CA THR A 40 6.50 -23.96 14.83
C THR A 40 5.99 -23.45 16.17
N ALA A 41 6.84 -22.81 16.97
CA ALA A 41 6.45 -22.25 18.25
C ALA A 41 5.33 -21.20 18.13
N LEU A 42 5.38 -20.35 17.08
CA LEU A 42 4.30 -19.38 16.82
C LEU A 42 2.97 -20.07 16.47
N ILE A 43 3.01 -21.11 15.64
CA ILE A 43 1.81 -21.92 15.31
C ILE A 43 1.22 -22.58 16.56
N GLU A 44 2.05 -23.15 17.42
CA GLU A 44 1.62 -23.76 18.68
C GLU A 44 0.96 -22.78 19.65
N THR A 45 1.28 -21.48 19.57
CA THR A 45 0.58 -20.42 20.32
C THR A 45 -0.73 -19.96 19.68
N GLY A 46 -1.15 -20.54 18.55
CA GLY A 46 -2.38 -20.23 17.86
C GLY A 46 -2.25 -19.26 16.70
N ALA A 47 -1.04 -18.90 16.27
CA ALA A 47 -0.86 -18.11 15.05
C ALA A 47 -1.31 -18.91 13.83
N VAL A 48 -2.10 -18.28 12.97
CA VAL A 48 -2.62 -18.89 11.74
C VAL A 48 -1.75 -18.50 10.56
N PRO A 49 -1.21 -19.46 9.80
CA PRO A 49 -0.43 -19.17 8.60
C PRO A 49 -1.28 -18.45 7.55
N CYS A 50 -0.76 -17.32 7.04
CA CYS A 50 -1.39 -16.56 5.99
C CYS A 50 -0.48 -16.51 4.76
N GLY A 51 -1.06 -16.64 3.57
CA GLY A 51 -0.32 -16.62 2.32
C GLY A 51 -0.07 -15.20 1.76
N LEU A 52 0.67 -15.14 0.65
CA LEU A 52 0.98 -13.88 -0.03
C LEU A 52 -0.26 -13.12 -0.50
N GLY A 53 -1.33 -13.82 -0.87
CA GLY A 53 -2.60 -13.17 -1.23
C GLY A 53 -3.22 -12.38 -0.09
N ALA A 54 -3.19 -12.91 1.14
CA ALA A 54 -3.66 -12.18 2.32
C ALA A 54 -2.77 -10.95 2.60
N ARG A 55 -1.44 -11.12 2.50
CA ARG A 55 -0.48 -10.01 2.65
C ARG A 55 -0.75 -8.90 1.62
N ASP A 56 -0.98 -9.24 0.36
CA ASP A 56 -1.22 -8.26 -0.70
C ASP A 56 -2.56 -7.53 -0.52
N VAL A 57 -3.62 -8.22 -0.14
CA VAL A 57 -4.91 -7.59 0.14
C VAL A 57 -4.81 -6.64 1.34
N LEU A 58 -4.20 -7.07 2.44
CA LEU A 58 -4.09 -6.26 3.65
C LEU A 58 -3.24 -5.00 3.43
N ARG A 59 -2.09 -5.13 2.76
CA ARG A 59 -1.27 -3.96 2.44
C ARG A 59 -2.01 -2.98 1.54
N LEU A 60 -2.80 -3.49 0.54
CA LEU A 60 -3.60 -2.68 -0.37
C LEU A 60 -4.71 -1.94 0.37
N GLU A 61 -5.45 -2.61 1.26
CA GLU A 61 -6.46 -1.98 2.12
C GLU A 61 -5.87 -0.83 2.95
N ALA A 62 -4.65 -1.00 3.46
CA ALA A 62 -3.90 0.02 4.18
C ALA A 62 -3.20 1.04 3.27
N ALA A 63 -3.34 0.90 1.96
CA ALA A 63 -2.68 1.71 0.92
C ALA A 63 -1.15 1.79 1.10
N LEU A 64 -0.53 0.70 1.53
CA LEU A 64 0.92 0.61 1.61
C LEU A 64 1.49 0.29 0.21
N PRO A 65 2.39 1.14 -0.32
CA PRO A 65 2.92 0.95 -1.66
C PRO A 65 3.82 -0.29 -1.74
N LEU A 66 3.78 -0.97 -2.88
CA LEU A 66 4.62 -2.10 -3.21
C LEU A 66 5.67 -1.69 -4.24
N HIS A 67 6.94 -2.02 -3.99
CA HIS A 67 8.01 -1.78 -4.94
C HIS A 67 7.80 -2.60 -6.24
N GLY A 68 7.98 -1.96 -7.38
CA GLY A 68 7.68 -2.52 -8.70
C GLY A 68 6.22 -2.34 -9.13
N HIS A 69 5.37 -1.75 -8.28
CA HIS A 69 3.98 -1.42 -8.55
C HIS A 69 3.72 0.08 -8.36
N GLU A 70 3.55 0.52 -7.11
CA GLU A 70 3.32 1.94 -6.79
C GLU A 70 4.62 2.75 -6.77
N ILE A 71 5.72 2.14 -6.42
CA ILE A 71 7.03 2.82 -6.31
C ILE A 71 8.10 2.03 -7.06
N ASP A 72 8.96 2.77 -7.73
CA ASP A 72 10.13 2.29 -8.45
C ASP A 72 11.19 3.38 -8.52
N GLU A 73 12.26 3.16 -9.29
CA GLU A 73 13.34 4.14 -9.49
C GLU A 73 12.94 5.35 -10.34
N ASN A 74 11.77 5.32 -11.00
CA ASN A 74 11.24 6.38 -11.86
C ASN A 74 10.08 7.15 -11.19
N THR A 75 9.75 6.81 -9.95
CA THR A 75 8.62 7.39 -9.21
C THR A 75 9.11 8.11 -7.98
N THR A 76 8.77 9.39 -7.86
CA THR A 76 9.16 10.20 -6.71
C THR A 76 8.22 9.97 -5.52
N PRO A 77 8.69 10.15 -4.27
CA PRO A 77 7.83 10.07 -3.11
C PRO A 77 6.69 11.11 -3.12
N ILE A 78 6.86 12.25 -3.80
CA ILE A 78 5.78 13.25 -3.92
C ILE A 78 4.65 12.72 -4.82
N GLU A 79 4.98 12.12 -5.97
CA GLU A 79 3.99 11.46 -6.83
C GLU A 79 3.25 10.35 -6.09
N ALA A 80 3.97 9.58 -5.25
CA ALA A 80 3.44 8.45 -4.49
C ALA A 80 2.68 8.84 -3.20
N GLY A 81 2.53 10.15 -2.90
CA GLY A 81 1.86 10.61 -1.68
C GLY A 81 2.62 10.30 -0.38
N LEU A 82 3.95 10.17 -0.48
CA LEU A 82 4.87 9.87 0.62
C LEU A 82 5.65 11.11 1.09
N ASP A 83 5.19 12.32 0.74
CA ASP A 83 5.78 13.61 1.07
C ASP A 83 6.05 13.78 2.56
N ARG A 84 5.19 13.24 3.43
CA ARG A 84 5.36 13.24 4.90
C ARG A 84 6.65 12.57 5.40
N PHE A 85 7.30 11.77 4.56
CA PHE A 85 8.56 11.10 4.86
C PHE A 85 9.77 11.81 4.26
N VAL A 86 9.53 12.89 3.51
CA VAL A 86 10.57 13.68 2.85
C VAL A 86 10.98 14.84 3.75
N SER A 87 12.28 14.99 4.04
CA SER A 87 12.78 16.16 4.74
C SER A 87 13.16 17.24 3.72
N PHE A 88 12.53 18.40 3.85
CA PHE A 88 12.84 19.56 2.99
C PHE A 88 13.92 20.47 3.60
N ASP A 89 14.33 20.23 4.85
CA ASP A 89 15.33 21.02 5.60
C ASP A 89 16.77 20.54 5.37
N LYS A 90 16.96 19.44 4.64
CA LYS A 90 18.27 18.83 4.39
C LYS A 90 18.60 18.83 2.91
N GLU A 91 19.90 18.88 2.61
CA GLU A 91 20.44 18.56 1.30
C GLU A 91 20.78 17.06 1.20
N TYR A 92 20.29 16.40 0.15
CA TYR A 92 20.56 15.01 -0.20
C TYR A 92 20.34 14.81 -1.69
N VAL A 93 20.78 13.69 -2.23
CA VAL A 93 20.60 13.36 -3.66
C VAL A 93 19.11 13.38 -4.00
N GLY A 94 18.73 14.22 -4.97
CA GLY A 94 17.32 14.38 -5.38
C GLY A 94 16.53 15.47 -4.64
N SER A 95 17.04 16.06 -3.55
CA SER A 95 16.33 17.07 -2.75
C SER A 95 15.81 18.26 -3.58
N THR A 96 16.58 18.75 -4.54
CA THR A 96 16.17 19.85 -5.43
C THR A 96 14.94 19.50 -6.28
N VAL A 97 14.88 18.27 -6.79
CA VAL A 97 13.74 17.80 -7.60
C VAL A 97 12.50 17.69 -6.72
N LEU A 98 12.64 17.11 -5.52
CA LEU A 98 11.53 16.93 -4.59
C LEU A 98 10.97 18.25 -4.08
N ARG A 99 11.82 19.23 -3.76
CA ARG A 99 11.37 20.59 -3.41
C ARG A 99 10.57 21.23 -4.55
N ARG A 100 11.09 21.15 -5.79
CA ARG A 100 10.37 21.69 -6.95
C ARG A 100 9.00 21.05 -7.14
N GLN A 101 8.90 19.73 -6.95
CA GLN A 101 7.62 19.02 -7.05
C GLN A 101 6.68 19.36 -5.89
N HIS A 102 7.20 19.54 -4.69
CA HIS A 102 6.43 19.98 -3.53
C HIS A 102 5.82 21.38 -3.75
N ASP A 103 6.61 22.31 -4.27
CA ASP A 103 6.22 23.71 -4.45
C ASP A 103 5.30 23.92 -5.67
N ASN A 104 5.55 23.21 -6.77
CA ASN A 104 4.87 23.41 -8.05
C ASN A 104 3.85 22.33 -8.40
N GLY A 105 3.73 21.29 -7.57
CA GLY A 105 2.91 20.10 -7.86
C GLY A 105 3.62 19.08 -8.76
N VAL A 106 2.93 17.99 -9.02
CA VAL A 106 3.37 16.85 -9.84
C VAL A 106 2.43 16.67 -11.04
N GLN A 107 2.90 16.01 -12.08
CA GLN A 107 2.05 15.75 -13.26
C GLN A 107 1.05 14.61 -13.03
N ARG A 108 1.41 13.65 -12.16
CA ARG A 108 0.61 12.49 -11.82
C ARG A 108 0.61 12.23 -10.32
N LYS A 109 -0.46 11.67 -9.79
CA LYS A 109 -0.57 11.30 -8.38
C LYS A 109 -1.08 9.89 -8.22
N LEU A 110 -0.58 9.21 -7.21
CA LEU A 110 -1.14 7.95 -6.73
C LEU A 110 -2.49 8.22 -6.07
N VAL A 111 -3.50 7.48 -6.49
CA VAL A 111 -4.88 7.58 -5.95
C VAL A 111 -5.41 6.21 -5.57
N GLY A 112 -6.38 6.19 -4.66
CA GLY A 112 -7.23 5.05 -4.42
C GLY A 112 -8.36 4.99 -5.45
N LEU A 113 -8.69 3.78 -5.86
CA LEU A 113 -9.73 3.48 -6.83
C LEU A 113 -10.72 2.49 -6.22
N GLN A 114 -12.00 2.76 -6.32
CA GLN A 114 -13.05 1.87 -5.84
C GLN A 114 -14.01 1.52 -6.97
N LEU A 115 -14.33 0.23 -7.09
CA LEU A 115 -15.23 -0.29 -8.10
C LEU A 115 -16.34 -1.09 -7.41
N PRO A 116 -17.57 -1.04 -7.91
CA PRO A 116 -18.64 -1.89 -7.40
C PRO A 116 -18.38 -3.37 -7.73
N GLY A 117 -18.80 -4.24 -6.83
CA GLY A 117 -18.76 -5.70 -7.03
C GLY A 117 -17.37 -6.31 -6.88
N ARG A 118 -17.19 -7.50 -7.50
CA ARG A 118 -15.99 -8.35 -7.31
C ARG A 118 -15.02 -8.36 -8.48
N SER A 119 -15.22 -7.50 -9.46
CA SER A 119 -14.32 -7.38 -10.63
C SER A 119 -13.11 -6.52 -10.27
N ALA A 120 -12.14 -7.12 -9.61
CA ALA A 120 -10.95 -6.40 -9.17
C ALA A 120 -10.12 -5.85 -10.33
N PRO A 121 -9.66 -4.60 -10.25
CA PRO A 121 -8.71 -4.04 -11.21
C PRO A 121 -7.38 -4.79 -11.13
N ARG A 122 -6.59 -4.70 -12.19
CA ARG A 122 -5.27 -5.33 -12.25
C ARG A 122 -4.23 -4.33 -12.71
N ALA A 123 -3.00 -4.52 -12.28
CA ALA A 123 -1.88 -3.73 -12.76
C ALA A 123 -1.85 -3.68 -14.28
N GLY A 124 -1.57 -2.51 -14.84
CA GLY A 124 -1.53 -2.25 -16.28
C GLY A 124 -2.89 -1.92 -16.90
N TYR A 125 -4.01 -2.00 -16.18
CA TYR A 125 -5.30 -1.56 -16.72
C TYR A 125 -5.32 -0.06 -16.93
N ALA A 126 -5.71 0.36 -18.14
CA ALA A 126 -5.81 1.77 -18.50
C ALA A 126 -7.00 2.43 -17.79
N ILE A 127 -6.74 3.61 -17.24
CA ILE A 127 -7.74 4.52 -16.69
C ILE A 127 -7.95 5.62 -17.72
N SER A 128 -9.20 5.91 -18.08
CA SER A 128 -9.56 6.90 -19.10
C SER A 128 -10.68 7.82 -18.64
N ASP A 129 -10.74 8.98 -19.27
CA ASP A 129 -11.87 9.93 -19.20
C ASP A 129 -12.32 10.23 -20.63
N GLN A 130 -13.58 9.99 -20.95
CA GLN A 130 -14.15 10.20 -22.28
C GLN A 130 -13.32 9.58 -23.43
N GLY A 131 -12.69 8.43 -23.16
CA GLY A 131 -11.85 7.72 -24.13
C GLY A 131 -10.38 8.18 -24.18
N GLU A 132 -10.00 9.25 -23.53
CA GLU A 132 -8.61 9.67 -23.36
C GLU A 132 -7.97 8.93 -22.19
N ARG A 133 -6.80 8.29 -22.41
CA ARG A 133 -6.04 7.64 -21.30
C ARG A 133 -5.48 8.71 -20.37
N VAL A 134 -5.87 8.67 -19.10
CA VAL A 134 -5.48 9.62 -18.06
C VAL A 134 -4.64 8.99 -16.96
N GLY A 135 -4.51 7.64 -16.97
CA GLY A 135 -3.78 6.95 -15.94
C GLY A 135 -3.66 5.44 -16.17
N GLU A 136 -3.16 4.77 -15.13
CA GLU A 136 -2.97 3.32 -15.11
C GLU A 136 -3.08 2.77 -13.69
N VAL A 137 -3.66 1.59 -13.55
CA VAL A 137 -3.73 0.83 -12.30
C VAL A 137 -2.37 0.21 -11.99
N THR A 138 -1.92 0.35 -10.75
CA THR A 138 -0.68 -0.27 -10.25
C THR A 138 -0.96 -1.53 -9.45
N SER A 139 -2.01 -1.53 -8.63
CA SER A 139 -2.44 -2.67 -7.82
C SER A 139 -3.95 -2.74 -7.72
N GLY A 140 -4.49 -3.93 -7.54
CA GLY A 140 -5.93 -4.05 -7.31
C GLY A 140 -6.35 -5.45 -6.88
N SER A 141 -7.33 -5.50 -6.01
CA SER A 141 -7.92 -6.72 -5.48
C SER A 141 -9.36 -6.49 -5.03
N TYR A 142 -10.10 -7.58 -4.85
CA TYR A 142 -11.28 -7.55 -4.02
C TYR A 142 -10.88 -7.51 -2.55
N SER A 143 -11.49 -6.60 -1.78
CA SER A 143 -11.29 -6.47 -0.34
C SER A 143 -12.42 -7.19 0.41
N PRO A 144 -12.14 -8.28 1.11
CA PRO A 144 -13.12 -8.93 1.97
C PRO A 144 -13.57 -8.05 3.15
N THR A 145 -12.67 -7.21 3.64
CA THR A 145 -12.93 -6.29 4.77
C THR A 145 -13.97 -5.23 4.40
N LEU A 146 -13.91 -4.71 3.17
CA LEU A 146 -14.77 -3.63 2.68
C LEU A 146 -15.92 -4.13 1.79
N ASP A 147 -15.95 -5.43 1.46
CA ASP A 147 -16.88 -6.09 0.53
C ASP A 147 -16.98 -5.36 -0.82
N THR A 148 -15.85 -4.89 -1.34
CA THR A 148 -15.77 -4.17 -2.62
C THR A 148 -14.42 -4.38 -3.29
N SER A 149 -14.35 -4.08 -4.58
CA SER A 149 -13.08 -4.08 -5.31
C SER A 149 -12.37 -2.73 -5.15
N ILE A 150 -11.11 -2.79 -4.78
CA ILE A 150 -10.25 -1.63 -4.58
C ILE A 150 -8.98 -1.74 -5.42
N GLY A 151 -8.37 -0.61 -5.71
CA GLY A 151 -7.09 -0.56 -6.39
C GLY A 151 -6.35 0.73 -6.10
N MET A 152 -5.08 0.75 -6.42
CA MET A 152 -4.28 1.97 -6.51
C MET A 152 -3.83 2.16 -7.95
N GLY A 153 -3.61 3.41 -8.34
CA GLY A 153 -3.14 3.74 -9.67
C GLY A 153 -2.66 5.19 -9.76
N TYR A 154 -1.90 5.46 -10.78
CA TYR A 154 -1.49 6.83 -11.11
C TYR A 154 -2.46 7.43 -12.10
N VAL A 155 -2.92 8.63 -11.80
CA VAL A 155 -3.71 9.47 -12.72
C VAL A 155 -3.07 10.85 -12.86
N SER A 156 -3.32 11.54 -13.97
CA SER A 156 -2.94 12.96 -14.10
C SER A 156 -3.52 13.76 -12.93
N GLU A 157 -2.78 14.72 -12.40
CA GLU A 157 -3.11 15.41 -11.15
C GLU A 157 -4.53 15.99 -11.12
N ARG A 158 -5.01 16.51 -12.25
CA ARG A 158 -6.37 17.07 -12.40
C ARG A 158 -7.49 16.09 -12.07
N TYR A 159 -7.23 14.79 -12.17
CA TYR A 159 -8.17 13.71 -11.87
C TYR A 159 -8.00 13.10 -10.48
N ALA A 160 -7.01 13.55 -9.70
CA ALA A 160 -6.70 12.97 -8.40
C ALA A 160 -7.63 13.41 -7.25
N VAL A 161 -8.71 14.10 -7.56
CA VAL A 161 -9.69 14.59 -6.57
C VAL A 161 -10.64 13.46 -6.18
N PRO A 162 -10.76 13.10 -4.89
CA PRO A 162 -11.74 12.11 -4.45
C PRO A 162 -13.17 12.46 -4.88
N GLY A 163 -13.91 11.46 -5.37
CA GLY A 163 -15.23 11.62 -5.98
C GLY A 163 -15.20 11.74 -7.51
N THR A 164 -14.00 11.87 -8.12
CA THR A 164 -13.88 11.83 -9.59
C THR A 164 -14.23 10.44 -10.09
N VAL A 165 -15.14 10.36 -11.07
CA VAL A 165 -15.53 9.11 -11.73
C VAL A 165 -14.77 9.01 -13.06
N LEU A 166 -14.11 7.89 -13.28
CA LEU A 166 -13.32 7.59 -14.46
C LEU A 166 -13.74 6.25 -15.05
N ASP A 167 -13.29 5.97 -16.25
CA ASP A 167 -13.50 4.71 -16.92
C ASP A 167 -12.27 3.80 -16.79
N LEU A 168 -12.49 2.54 -16.45
CA LEU A 168 -11.47 1.51 -16.36
C LEU A 168 -11.70 0.43 -17.39
N ASP A 169 -10.71 0.10 -18.19
CA ASP A 169 -10.77 -1.05 -19.08
C ASP A 169 -10.51 -2.34 -18.31
N VAL A 170 -11.56 -3.11 -18.11
CA VAL A 170 -11.48 -4.43 -17.47
C VAL A 170 -11.67 -5.50 -18.56
N ARG A 171 -10.58 -5.95 -19.17
CA ARG A 171 -10.59 -6.98 -20.24
C ARG A 171 -11.49 -6.63 -21.42
N GLY A 172 -11.39 -5.40 -21.92
CA GLY A 172 -12.19 -4.90 -23.04
C GLY A 172 -13.62 -4.48 -22.69
N ARG A 173 -13.92 -4.38 -21.37
CA ARG A 173 -15.19 -3.82 -20.90
C ARG A 173 -14.91 -2.56 -20.09
N THR A 174 -15.56 -1.48 -20.44
CA THR A 174 -15.49 -0.24 -19.66
C THR A 174 -16.34 -0.38 -18.40
N VAL A 175 -15.71 -0.14 -17.26
CA VAL A 175 -16.35 -0.13 -15.93
C VAL A 175 -16.04 1.20 -15.26
N GLN A 176 -17.04 1.83 -14.66
CA GLN A 176 -16.80 3.06 -13.90
C GLN A 176 -16.04 2.77 -12.60
N VAL A 177 -15.08 3.61 -12.30
CA VAL A 177 -14.26 3.59 -11.09
C VAL A 177 -14.28 4.96 -10.45
N GLU A 178 -14.42 5.00 -9.15
CA GLU A 178 -14.37 6.25 -8.37
C GLU A 178 -13.00 6.42 -7.73
N VAL A 179 -12.44 7.62 -7.86
CA VAL A 179 -11.24 8.03 -7.10
C VAL A 179 -11.64 8.26 -5.66
N VAL A 180 -11.01 7.56 -4.74
CA VAL A 180 -11.31 7.64 -3.31
C VAL A 180 -10.09 8.02 -2.48
N LYS A 181 -10.33 8.49 -1.25
CA LYS A 181 -9.25 8.75 -0.29
C LYS A 181 -8.59 7.45 0.14
N ILE A 182 -7.28 7.49 0.32
CA ILE A 182 -6.48 6.41 0.89
C ILE A 182 -5.92 6.85 2.27
N PRO A 183 -5.73 5.88 3.21
CA PRO A 183 -5.97 4.44 3.07
C PRO A 183 -7.45 4.07 2.97
N PHE A 184 -7.76 2.93 2.33
CA PHE A 184 -9.13 2.40 2.24
C PHE A 184 -9.64 1.89 3.60
N TYR A 185 -8.73 1.31 4.36
CA TYR A 185 -8.96 0.83 5.72
C TYR A 185 -7.99 1.48 6.69
N THR A 186 -8.50 1.88 7.84
CA THR A 186 -7.70 2.38 8.96
C THR A 186 -8.11 1.62 10.22
N ARG A 187 -7.13 1.03 10.90
CA ARG A 187 -7.36 0.36 12.17
C ARG A 187 -8.06 1.27 13.17
N PRO A 188 -9.15 0.81 13.83
CA PRO A 188 -9.78 1.54 14.91
C PRO A 188 -8.75 1.85 16.02
N ARG A 189 -8.70 3.10 16.47
CA ARG A 189 -7.86 3.46 17.62
C ARG A 189 -8.35 2.70 18.85
N ARG A 190 -7.49 1.91 19.47
CA ARG A 190 -7.81 1.37 20.80
C ARG A 190 -8.00 2.56 21.75
N SER A 191 -9.17 2.66 22.39
CA SER A 191 -9.35 3.56 23.51
C SER A 191 -8.29 3.22 24.55
N LYS A 192 -7.57 4.23 25.04
CA LYS A 192 -6.67 4.01 26.19
C LYS A 192 -7.54 3.42 27.31
N PRO A 193 -7.11 2.33 27.98
CA PRO A 193 -7.76 1.93 29.22
C PRO A 193 -7.73 3.13 30.17
N GLN A 194 -8.89 3.47 30.73
CA GLN A 194 -9.03 4.48 31.79
C GLN A 194 -8.26 4.04 33.03
#